data_563522b2c1a6f132787fa80f7e03b672
#
_entry.id   563522b2c1a6f132787fa80f7e03b672
#
_cell.length_a   1.000
_cell.length_b   1.000
_cell.length_c   1.000
_cell.angle_alpha   90.00
_cell.angle_beta   90.00
_cell.angle_gamma   90.00
#
_symmetry.space_group_name_H-M   'P 1'
#
loop_
_entity.id
_entity.type
_entity.pdbx_description
1 polymer ?
#
loop_
_entity_poly.entity_id
_entity_poly.type
_entity_poly.pdbx_seq_one_letter_code
_entity_poly.pdbx_strand_id
1 'polypeptide(L)'
;MSEQIENPQTDRAAAGGMSGELREHLHRREEVCRKLEELPAAAVEDYSAELASLEAAWNDLPEVPPEYAEILDKRFAAAVKAANDAAAEAEARRRARQAKINESAALHLELDRLIAAGELVVPAEVAELGKKWAACTAGLTAEESVEEAFMAKFRPLQERMAAEVA
;
A
#
# COMPACT_ATOMS: atom_id res chain seq x y z
N MET A 1 -64.59 -51.32 -20.30
CA MET A 1 -64.41 -49.95 -20.66
C MET A 1 -63.74 -49.27 -19.41
N SER A 2 -62.47 -49.18 -19.49
CA SER A 2 -61.69 -48.58 -18.39
C SER A 2 -61.09 -47.27 -18.88
N GLU A 3 -61.62 -46.18 -18.44
CA GLU A 3 -61.05 -44.86 -18.68
C GLU A 3 -59.79 -44.69 -17.81
N GLN A 4 -58.65 -44.54 -18.49
CA GLN A 4 -57.43 -44.13 -17.84
C GLN A 4 -57.49 -42.61 -17.63
N ILE A 5 -57.55 -42.21 -16.37
CA ILE A 5 -57.38 -40.83 -15.98
C ILE A 5 -55.87 -40.54 -16.03
N GLU A 6 -55.45 -39.85 -17.07
CA GLU A 6 -54.10 -39.24 -17.12
C GLU A 6 -53.99 -38.14 -16.06
N ASN A 7 -53.06 -38.33 -15.17
CA ASN A 7 -52.75 -37.42 -14.09
C ASN A 7 -51.75 -36.38 -14.60
N PRO A 8 -52.10 -35.08 -14.72
CA PRO A 8 -51.16 -34.04 -15.08
C PRO A 8 -50.46 -33.54 -13.83
N GLN A 9 -49.51 -34.30 -13.35
CA GLN A 9 -48.69 -33.91 -12.18
C GLN A 9 -47.20 -34.06 -12.49
N THR A 10 -46.73 -33.45 -13.58
CA THR A 10 -45.29 -33.35 -13.82
C THR A 10 -44.96 -32.05 -14.57
N ASP A 11 -45.33 -30.90 -14.03
CA ASP A 11 -44.71 -29.65 -14.49
C ASP A 11 -44.76 -28.56 -13.38
N ARG A 12 -44.28 -28.89 -12.21
CA ARG A 12 -44.10 -27.90 -11.14
C ARG A 12 -42.71 -27.95 -10.47
N ALA A 13 -41.70 -28.34 -11.26
CA ALA A 13 -40.31 -28.40 -10.78
C ALA A 13 -39.41 -27.41 -11.53
N ALA A 14 -39.94 -26.37 -12.14
CA ALA A 14 -39.15 -25.29 -12.78
C ALA A 14 -39.45 -23.93 -12.19
N ALA A 15 -39.78 -23.86 -10.93
CA ALA A 15 -39.83 -22.59 -10.18
C ALA A 15 -38.53 -22.40 -9.37
N GLY A 16 -37.46 -21.99 -10.06
CA GLY A 16 -36.54 -20.98 -9.60
C GLY A 16 -35.76 -21.19 -8.30
N GLY A 17 -35.31 -22.37 -7.98
CA GLY A 17 -34.24 -22.52 -6.99
C GLY A 17 -32.88 -22.48 -7.69
N MET A 18 -32.05 -21.49 -7.41
CA MET A 18 -30.65 -21.47 -7.82
C MET A 18 -29.99 -22.79 -7.45
N SER A 19 -29.32 -23.48 -8.40
CA SER A 19 -28.65 -24.75 -8.08
C SER A 19 -27.59 -24.57 -7.00
N GLY A 20 -27.30 -25.60 -6.23
CA GLY A 20 -26.28 -25.56 -5.19
C GLY A 20 -24.90 -25.18 -5.77
N GLU A 21 -24.59 -25.71 -6.95
CA GLU A 21 -23.35 -25.41 -7.68
C GLU A 21 -23.25 -23.93 -8.08
N LEU A 22 -24.33 -23.36 -8.63
CA LEU A 22 -24.35 -21.94 -8.98
C LEU A 22 -24.15 -21.05 -7.77
N ARG A 23 -24.79 -21.36 -6.64
CA ARG A 23 -24.57 -20.64 -5.38
C ARG A 23 -23.11 -20.69 -4.92
N GLU A 24 -22.48 -21.85 -5.05
CA GLU A 24 -21.07 -22.01 -4.70
C GLU A 24 -20.15 -21.19 -5.63
N HIS A 25 -20.41 -21.21 -6.95
CA HIS A 25 -19.64 -20.41 -7.92
C HIS A 25 -19.78 -18.91 -7.66
N LEU A 26 -20.99 -18.43 -7.39
CA LEU A 26 -21.23 -17.03 -7.02
C LEU A 26 -20.53 -16.66 -5.73
N HIS A 27 -20.63 -17.50 -4.71
CA HIS A 27 -19.96 -17.26 -3.42
C HIS A 27 -18.44 -17.15 -3.58
N ARG A 28 -17.81 -18.02 -4.37
CA ARG A 28 -16.37 -17.96 -4.65
C ARG A 28 -15.96 -16.66 -5.35
N ARG A 29 -16.77 -16.19 -6.31
CA ARG A 29 -16.53 -14.91 -6.99
C ARG A 29 -16.69 -13.71 -6.04
N GLU A 30 -17.73 -13.72 -5.22
CA GLU A 30 -17.93 -12.70 -4.19
C GLU A 30 -16.78 -12.67 -3.19
N GLU A 31 -16.26 -13.83 -2.80
CA GLU A 31 -15.12 -13.94 -1.88
C GLU A 31 -13.85 -13.31 -2.46
N VAL A 32 -13.56 -13.51 -3.75
CA VAL A 32 -12.42 -12.87 -4.42
C VAL A 32 -12.61 -11.35 -4.46
N CYS A 33 -13.81 -10.87 -4.82
CA CYS A 33 -14.13 -9.44 -4.79
C CYS A 33 -13.92 -8.84 -3.39
N ARG A 34 -14.42 -9.52 -2.35
CA ARG A 34 -14.28 -9.08 -0.96
C ARG A 34 -12.80 -8.97 -0.55
N LYS A 35 -11.99 -9.96 -0.87
CA LYS A 35 -10.54 -9.94 -0.59
C LYS A 35 -9.84 -8.79 -1.32
N LEU A 36 -10.20 -8.52 -2.56
CA LEU A 36 -9.67 -7.38 -3.32
C LEU A 36 -10.09 -6.05 -2.70
N GLU A 37 -11.34 -5.92 -2.25
CA GLU A 37 -11.87 -4.71 -1.60
C GLU A 37 -11.20 -4.44 -0.24
N GLU A 38 -10.81 -5.49 0.47
CA GLU A 38 -10.11 -5.40 1.76
C GLU A 38 -8.60 -5.13 1.60
N LEU A 39 -8.01 -5.46 0.46
CA LEU A 39 -6.57 -5.35 0.20
C LEU A 39 -5.99 -3.94 0.45
N PRO A 40 -6.64 -2.83 0.04
CA PRO A 40 -6.12 -1.48 0.29
C PRO A 40 -5.95 -1.13 1.77
N ALA A 41 -6.76 -1.70 2.65
CA ALA A 41 -6.69 -1.49 4.09
C ALA A 41 -5.75 -2.49 4.81
N ALA A 42 -5.33 -3.55 4.12
CA ALA A 42 -4.44 -4.56 4.66
C ALA A 42 -2.99 -4.05 4.73
N ALA A 43 -2.29 -4.38 5.81
CA ALA A 43 -0.85 -4.13 5.92
C ALA A 43 -0.07 -5.22 5.15
N VAL A 44 -0.12 -5.15 3.82
CA VAL A 44 0.52 -6.12 2.94
C VAL A 44 1.85 -5.56 2.46
N GLU A 45 2.92 -6.33 2.61
CA GLU A 45 4.27 -5.93 2.17
C GLU A 45 4.38 -5.89 0.64
N ASP A 46 3.76 -6.82 -0.05
CA ASP A 46 3.77 -6.92 -1.52
C ASP A 46 2.35 -6.95 -2.09
N TYR A 47 1.81 -5.76 -2.34
CA TYR A 47 0.51 -5.60 -2.99
C TYR A 47 0.44 -6.24 -4.38
N SER A 48 1.55 -6.19 -5.13
CA SER A 48 1.57 -6.69 -6.51
C SER A 48 1.42 -8.21 -6.56
N ALA A 49 2.08 -8.94 -5.67
CA ALA A 49 1.99 -10.39 -5.58
C ALA A 49 0.59 -10.83 -5.14
N GLU A 50 0.02 -10.17 -4.12
CA GLU A 50 -1.31 -10.51 -3.63
C GLU A 50 -2.39 -10.19 -4.66
N LEU A 51 -2.31 -9.04 -5.33
CA LEU A 51 -3.21 -8.67 -6.41
C LEU A 51 -3.17 -9.67 -7.56
N ALA A 52 -1.97 -10.04 -8.02
CA ALA A 52 -1.80 -11.04 -9.09
C ALA A 52 -2.37 -12.41 -8.70
N SER A 53 -2.22 -12.82 -7.44
CA SER A 53 -2.80 -14.07 -6.92
C SER A 53 -4.33 -14.04 -6.96
N LEU A 54 -4.95 -12.92 -6.58
CA LEU A 54 -6.41 -12.76 -6.60
C LEU A 54 -6.96 -12.68 -8.03
N GLU A 55 -6.26 -12.02 -8.96
CA GLU A 55 -6.62 -11.99 -10.38
C GLU A 55 -6.53 -13.39 -11.01
N ALA A 56 -5.49 -14.16 -10.69
CA ALA A 56 -5.37 -15.55 -11.14
C ALA A 56 -6.51 -16.42 -10.58
N ALA A 57 -6.82 -16.27 -9.29
CA ALA A 57 -7.94 -16.97 -8.66
C ALA A 57 -9.28 -16.65 -9.32
N TRP A 58 -9.51 -15.39 -9.71
CA TRP A 58 -10.71 -14.98 -10.45
C TRP A 58 -10.82 -15.65 -11.81
N ASN A 59 -9.73 -15.69 -12.56
CA ASN A 59 -9.68 -16.28 -13.89
C ASN A 59 -9.88 -17.80 -13.88
N ASP A 60 -9.53 -18.48 -12.79
CA ASP A 60 -9.69 -19.92 -12.62
C ASP A 60 -11.11 -20.32 -12.17
N LEU A 61 -11.96 -19.35 -11.82
CA LEU A 61 -13.33 -19.64 -11.38
C LEU A 61 -14.24 -20.00 -12.56
N PRO A 62 -15.19 -20.95 -12.34
CA PRO A 62 -16.18 -21.31 -13.35
C PRO A 62 -17.01 -20.10 -13.80
N GLU A 63 -17.46 -20.16 -15.07
CA GLU A 63 -18.38 -19.15 -15.59
C GLU A 63 -19.73 -19.20 -14.86
N VAL A 64 -20.36 -18.04 -14.76
CA VAL A 64 -21.68 -17.87 -14.17
C VAL A 64 -22.62 -17.24 -15.20
N PRO A 65 -23.96 -17.39 -15.04
CA PRO A 65 -24.92 -16.80 -15.96
C PRO A 65 -24.71 -15.28 -16.14
N PRO A 66 -24.97 -14.74 -17.36
CA PRO A 66 -24.67 -13.34 -17.69
C PRO A 66 -25.28 -12.32 -16.75
N GLU A 67 -26.47 -12.57 -16.21
CA GLU A 67 -27.15 -11.70 -15.27
C GLU A 67 -26.41 -11.48 -13.94
N TYR A 68 -25.62 -12.48 -13.52
CA TYR A 68 -24.75 -12.39 -12.35
C TYR A 68 -23.33 -11.93 -12.73
N ALA A 69 -22.84 -12.40 -13.88
CA ALA A 69 -21.51 -12.09 -14.37
C ALA A 69 -21.32 -10.59 -14.51
N GLU A 70 -22.25 -9.88 -15.12
CA GLU A 70 -22.13 -8.41 -15.34
C GLU A 70 -21.93 -7.63 -14.05
N ILE A 71 -22.65 -7.95 -12.99
CA ILE A 71 -22.56 -7.30 -11.69
C ILE A 71 -21.22 -7.61 -11.02
N LEU A 72 -20.83 -8.89 -11.02
CA LEU A 72 -19.60 -9.36 -10.40
C LEU A 72 -18.35 -8.88 -11.14
N ASP A 73 -18.39 -8.85 -12.48
CA ASP A 73 -17.29 -8.35 -13.31
C ASP A 73 -17.05 -6.84 -13.07
N LYS A 74 -18.13 -6.06 -12.97
CA LYS A 74 -18.02 -4.63 -12.62
C LYS A 74 -17.45 -4.42 -11.22
N ARG A 75 -17.90 -5.21 -10.25
CA ARG A 75 -17.39 -5.17 -8.87
C ARG A 75 -15.92 -5.55 -8.81
N PHE A 76 -15.55 -6.64 -9.50
CA PHE A 76 -14.17 -7.10 -9.61
C PHE A 76 -13.26 -6.02 -10.24
N ALA A 77 -13.65 -5.47 -11.38
CA ALA A 77 -12.89 -4.43 -12.07
C ALA A 77 -12.69 -3.18 -11.19
N ALA A 78 -13.71 -2.75 -10.46
CA ALA A 78 -13.62 -1.63 -9.53
C ALA A 78 -12.67 -1.94 -8.35
N ALA A 79 -12.75 -3.16 -7.80
CA ALA A 79 -11.88 -3.61 -6.72
C ALA A 79 -10.41 -3.72 -7.16
N VAL A 80 -10.14 -4.26 -8.36
CA VAL A 80 -8.81 -4.31 -8.96
C VAL A 80 -8.25 -2.91 -9.15
N LYS A 81 -9.06 -1.98 -9.67
CA LYS A 81 -8.62 -0.58 -9.82
C LYS A 81 -8.25 0.06 -8.49
N ALA A 82 -9.10 -0.09 -7.47
CA ALA A 82 -8.84 0.45 -6.14
C ALA A 82 -7.56 -0.16 -5.51
N ALA A 83 -7.34 -1.46 -5.68
CA ALA A 83 -6.14 -2.15 -5.20
C ALA A 83 -4.87 -1.66 -5.94
N ASN A 84 -4.93 -1.46 -7.25
CA ASN A 84 -3.83 -0.90 -8.03
C ASN A 84 -3.51 0.54 -7.61
N ASP A 85 -4.51 1.38 -7.41
CA ASP A 85 -4.33 2.77 -6.95
C ASP A 85 -3.67 2.79 -5.56
N ALA A 86 -4.13 1.93 -4.64
CA ALA A 86 -3.52 1.79 -3.30
C ALA A 86 -2.07 1.28 -3.35
N ALA A 87 -1.76 0.33 -4.24
CA ALA A 87 -0.41 -0.17 -4.46
C ALA A 87 0.51 0.95 -4.97
N ALA A 88 0.06 1.74 -5.93
CA ALA A 88 0.82 2.89 -6.47
C ALA A 88 1.09 3.94 -5.39
N GLU A 89 0.10 4.26 -4.55
CA GLU A 89 0.28 5.19 -3.44
C GLU A 89 1.25 4.64 -2.37
N ALA A 90 1.16 3.36 -2.03
CA ALA A 90 2.07 2.72 -1.08
C ALA A 90 3.52 2.76 -1.59
N GLU A 91 3.72 2.47 -2.88
CA GLU A 91 5.03 2.56 -3.53
C GLU A 91 5.56 4.00 -3.56
N ALA A 92 4.71 4.98 -3.87
CA ALA A 92 5.10 6.40 -3.86
C ALA A 92 5.53 6.85 -2.45
N ARG A 93 4.79 6.43 -1.41
CA ARG A 93 5.17 6.71 -0.01
C ARG A 93 6.49 6.06 0.37
N ARG A 94 6.72 4.81 -0.04
CA ARG A 94 7.98 4.09 0.20
C ARG A 94 9.16 4.77 -0.46
N ARG A 95 9.02 5.19 -1.73
CA ARG A 95 10.05 5.94 -2.46
C ARG A 95 10.35 7.28 -1.83
N ALA A 96 9.32 8.04 -1.44
CA ALA A 96 9.48 9.32 -0.76
C ALA A 96 10.21 9.17 0.58
N ARG A 97 9.88 8.13 1.36
CA ARG A 97 10.56 7.81 2.61
C ARG A 97 12.03 7.43 2.38
N GLN A 98 12.30 6.59 1.38
CA GLN A 98 13.67 6.20 1.03
C GLN A 98 14.50 7.40 0.57
N ALA A 99 13.91 8.33 -0.20
CA ALA A 99 14.57 9.56 -0.60
C ALA A 99 14.99 10.41 0.61
N LYS A 100 14.14 10.53 1.62
CA LYS A 100 14.48 11.22 2.88
C LYS A 100 15.60 10.53 3.65
N ILE A 101 15.59 9.20 3.72
CA ILE A 101 16.68 8.43 4.35
C ILE A 101 18.00 8.69 3.62
N ASN A 102 18.00 8.67 2.30
CA ASN A 102 19.18 8.94 1.50
C ASN A 102 19.68 10.39 1.68
N GLU A 103 18.76 11.35 1.74
CA GLU A 103 19.08 12.76 2.00
C GLU A 103 19.67 12.93 3.41
N SER A 104 19.12 12.28 4.44
CA SER A 104 19.69 12.32 5.79
C SER A 104 21.11 11.79 5.83
N ALA A 105 21.40 10.72 5.10
CA ALA A 105 22.76 10.19 4.96
C ALA A 105 23.72 11.20 4.27
N ALA A 106 23.25 11.93 3.27
CA ALA A 106 24.04 13.00 2.63
C ALA A 106 24.32 14.16 3.60
N LEU A 107 23.36 14.51 4.46
CA LEU A 107 23.55 15.56 5.48
C LEU A 107 24.55 15.12 6.57
N HIS A 108 24.65 13.84 6.90
CA HIS A 108 25.73 13.32 7.73
C HIS A 108 27.10 13.59 7.13
N LEU A 109 27.26 13.35 5.83
CA LEU A 109 28.52 13.61 5.11
C LEU A 109 28.82 15.13 5.05
N GLU A 110 27.80 15.96 4.88
CA GLU A 110 27.96 17.42 4.92
C GLU A 110 28.41 17.90 6.30
N LEU A 111 27.84 17.34 7.35
CA LEU A 111 28.27 17.61 8.73
C LEU A 111 29.73 17.23 8.96
N ASP A 112 30.14 16.04 8.52
CA ASP A 112 31.52 15.61 8.65
C ASP A 112 32.48 16.51 7.88
N ARG A 113 32.08 17.01 6.72
CA ARG A 113 32.83 18.00 5.93
C ARG A 113 32.98 19.34 6.68
N LEU A 114 31.91 19.85 7.30
CA LEU A 114 31.97 21.07 8.10
C LEU A 114 32.88 20.91 9.31
N ILE A 115 32.80 19.78 10.00
CA ILE A 115 33.69 19.48 11.13
C ILE A 115 35.15 19.46 10.68
N ALA A 116 35.46 18.84 9.54
CA ALA A 116 36.81 18.76 9.00
C ALA A 116 37.36 20.14 8.55
N ALA A 117 36.49 21.07 8.15
CA ALA A 117 36.87 22.43 7.76
C ALA A 117 37.32 23.30 8.98
N GLY A 118 37.00 22.89 10.20
CA GLY A 118 37.52 23.50 11.43
C GLY A 118 37.13 24.98 11.57
N GLU A 119 38.10 25.86 11.65
CA GLU A 119 37.89 27.33 11.86
C GLU A 119 37.36 28.06 10.62
N LEU A 120 37.32 27.41 9.47
CA LEU A 120 36.79 27.96 8.21
C LEU A 120 35.27 27.88 8.10
N VAL A 121 34.61 27.24 9.06
CA VAL A 121 33.16 27.07 9.08
C VAL A 121 32.47 28.38 9.44
N VAL A 122 31.45 28.72 8.66
CA VAL A 122 30.63 29.92 8.89
C VAL A 122 29.37 29.54 9.67
N PRO A 123 28.98 30.33 10.73
CA PRO A 123 27.77 30.03 11.50
C PRO A 123 26.50 29.85 10.67
N ALA A 124 26.36 30.56 9.56
CA ALA A 124 25.25 30.46 8.64
C ALA A 124 25.16 29.07 7.99
N GLU A 125 26.29 28.44 7.68
CA GLU A 125 26.30 27.07 7.10
C GLU A 125 25.80 26.02 8.10
N VAL A 126 26.19 26.15 9.36
CA VAL A 126 25.72 25.24 10.42
C VAL A 126 24.24 25.41 10.68
N ALA A 127 23.75 26.67 10.70
CA ALA A 127 22.34 26.96 10.86
C ALA A 127 21.51 26.39 9.69
N GLU A 128 21.99 26.51 8.47
CA GLU A 128 21.32 25.97 7.28
C GLU A 128 21.32 24.44 7.28
N LEU A 129 22.42 23.81 7.67
CA LEU A 129 22.47 22.36 7.83
C LEU A 129 21.44 21.87 8.86
N GLY A 130 21.28 22.55 9.98
CA GLY A 130 20.26 22.24 10.99
C GLY A 130 18.83 22.33 10.45
N LYS A 131 18.54 23.34 9.62
CA LYS A 131 17.23 23.47 8.95
C LYS A 131 16.97 22.36 7.96
N LYS A 132 17.95 22.04 7.12
CA LYS A 132 17.86 20.93 6.17
C LYS A 132 17.65 19.61 6.88
N TRP A 133 18.38 19.38 7.99
CA TRP A 133 18.20 18.18 8.79
C TRP A 133 16.78 18.05 9.33
N ALA A 134 16.25 19.08 9.98
CA ALA A 134 14.91 19.08 10.54
C ALA A 134 13.83 18.83 9.47
N ALA A 135 13.98 19.44 8.29
CA ALA A 135 13.05 19.26 7.17
C ALA A 135 13.11 17.84 6.58
N CYS A 136 14.32 17.33 6.39
CA CYS A 136 14.55 16.01 5.82
C CYS A 136 14.06 14.89 6.74
N THR A 137 14.34 14.98 8.03
CA THR A 137 14.00 13.93 9.00
C THR A 137 12.57 13.97 9.49
N ALA A 138 11.80 14.99 9.12
CA ALA A 138 10.38 15.07 9.46
C ALA A 138 9.62 13.83 8.97
N GLY A 139 9.07 13.06 9.93
CA GLY A 139 8.36 11.81 9.65
C GLY A 139 9.22 10.55 9.49
N LEU A 140 10.54 10.65 9.67
CA LEU A 140 11.44 9.51 9.86
C LEU A 140 11.54 9.14 11.34
N THR A 141 11.87 7.90 11.63
CA THR A 141 12.27 7.49 12.98
C THR A 141 13.72 7.92 13.25
N ALA A 142 14.08 8.02 14.53
CA ALA A 142 15.45 8.34 14.94
C ALA A 142 16.48 7.31 14.41
N GLU A 143 16.08 6.04 14.31
CA GLU A 143 16.91 4.96 13.74
C GLU A 143 17.12 5.13 12.22
N GLU A 144 16.06 5.46 11.48
CA GLU A 144 16.14 5.64 10.03
C GLU A 144 17.04 6.81 9.62
N SER A 145 17.02 7.90 10.37
CA SER A 145 17.87 9.07 10.13
C SER A 145 19.23 8.98 10.81
N VAL A 146 19.44 7.97 11.66
CA VAL A 146 20.64 7.87 12.52
C VAL A 146 20.84 9.16 13.36
N GLU A 147 19.74 9.66 13.93
CA GLU A 147 19.64 10.96 14.58
C GLU A 147 20.65 11.12 15.72
N GLU A 148 20.82 10.09 16.54
CA GLU A 148 21.74 10.14 17.68
C GLU A 148 23.18 10.42 17.23
N ALA A 149 23.64 9.76 16.17
CA ALA A 149 24.99 9.98 15.62
C ALA A 149 25.14 11.37 14.99
N PHE A 150 24.09 11.86 14.34
CA PHE A 150 24.10 13.23 13.80
C PHE A 150 24.18 14.27 14.93
N MET A 151 23.29 14.18 15.91
CA MET A 151 23.20 15.14 16.99
C MET A 151 24.42 15.12 17.90
N ALA A 152 25.07 13.97 18.09
CA ALA A 152 26.32 13.87 18.84
C ALA A 152 27.45 14.71 18.23
N LYS A 153 27.48 14.88 16.92
CA LYS A 153 28.46 15.70 16.19
C LYS A 153 27.96 17.15 15.99
N PHE A 154 26.67 17.32 15.75
CA PHE A 154 26.09 18.61 15.39
C PHE A 154 26.01 19.57 16.57
N ARG A 155 25.62 19.11 17.77
CA ARG A 155 25.50 19.94 18.96
C ARG A 155 26.82 20.65 19.35
N PRO A 156 27.96 19.95 19.45
CA PRO A 156 29.24 20.62 19.76
C PRO A 156 29.63 21.66 18.72
N LEU A 157 29.35 21.39 17.43
CA LEU A 157 29.60 22.34 16.36
C LEU A 157 28.74 23.60 16.50
N GLN A 158 27.46 23.42 16.79
CA GLN A 158 26.49 24.49 17.00
C GLN A 158 26.87 25.38 18.21
N GLU A 159 27.26 24.74 19.31
CA GLU A 159 27.70 25.45 20.53
C GLU A 159 28.95 26.28 20.28
N ARG A 160 29.93 25.73 19.54
CA ARG A 160 31.12 26.49 19.14
C ARG A 160 30.77 27.72 18.31
N MET A 161 29.89 27.56 17.30
CA MET A 161 29.46 28.67 16.44
C MET A 161 28.68 29.75 17.24
N ALA A 162 27.89 29.36 18.22
CA ALA A 162 27.17 30.29 19.08
C ALA A 162 28.14 31.11 19.97
N ALA A 163 29.22 30.51 20.44
CA ALA A 163 30.25 31.17 21.23
C ALA A 163 31.07 32.16 20.40
N GLU A 164 31.28 31.93 19.11
CA GLU A 164 32.02 32.86 18.23
C GLU A 164 31.22 34.12 17.85
N VAL A 165 29.87 34.05 17.94
CA VAL A 165 28.97 35.18 17.61
C VAL A 165 28.65 36.06 18.86
N ALA A 166 28.87 35.53 20.04
CA ALA A 166 28.62 36.22 21.30
C ALA A 166 29.76 37.19 21.65
#